data_cae10dbb70f900cd9c58544f7ca8ce77
#
_entry.id   cae10dbb70f900cd9c58544f7ca8ce77
#
_cell.length_a   1.000
_cell.length_b   1.000
_cell.length_c   1.000
_cell.angle_alpha   90.00
_cell.angle_beta   90.00
_cell.angle_gamma   90.00
#
_symmetry.space_group_name_H-M   'P 1'
#
loop_
_entity.id
_entity.type
_entity.pdbx_description
1 polymer ?
#
loop_
_entity_poly.entity_id
_entity_poly.type
_entity_poly.pdbx_seq_one_letter_code
_entity_poly.pdbx_strand_id
1 'polypeptide(L)'
;MTDAIAIICIIVLALTSAGLIWTDLRDGLLPDWMNALVGVSGFIRTVALSDVSQALWDSAAALAVGAALLLLRRLYAMMRGRQGLGLGDVKFLMAATLWAGLPGLPILLLLATTTALVAVLVLQMRGRQMSGETALPFGPFLVAGLLAVLVLQAYGGDWMLAS
;
A
#
# COMPACT_ATOMS: atom_id res chain seq x y z
N MET A 1 6.41 27.38 -0.41
CA MET A 1 7.53 26.42 -0.56
C MET A 1 7.09 24.99 -0.16
N THR A 2 6.35 24.85 0.90
CA THR A 2 5.76 23.56 1.36
C THR A 2 4.85 22.91 0.33
N ASP A 3 3.97 23.68 -0.33
CA ASP A 3 3.05 23.15 -1.35
C ASP A 3 3.78 22.60 -2.57
N ALA A 4 4.89 23.23 -2.99
CA ALA A 4 5.71 22.72 -4.08
C ALA A 4 6.35 21.38 -3.74
N ILE A 5 6.83 21.20 -2.50
CA ILE A 5 7.38 19.94 -2.03
C ILE A 5 6.28 18.86 -2.00
N ALA A 6 5.10 19.19 -1.49
CA ALA A 6 3.97 18.25 -1.46
C ALA A 6 3.56 17.81 -2.87
N ILE A 7 3.50 18.72 -3.84
CA ILE A 7 3.20 18.41 -5.23
C ILE A 7 4.26 17.49 -5.84
N ILE A 8 5.55 17.75 -5.59
CA ILE A 8 6.64 16.89 -6.06
C ILE A 8 6.50 15.48 -5.48
N CYS A 9 6.21 15.36 -4.17
CA CYS A 9 5.99 14.06 -3.53
C CYS A 9 4.81 13.30 -4.16
N ILE A 10 3.71 13.99 -4.48
CA ILE A 10 2.55 13.38 -5.16
C ILE A 10 2.92 12.90 -6.57
N ILE A 11 3.71 13.67 -7.32
CA ILE A 11 4.20 13.26 -8.63
C ILE A 11 5.09 12.02 -8.52
N VAL A 12 6.01 11.99 -7.55
CA VAL A 12 6.86 10.82 -7.27
C VAL A 12 5.99 9.61 -6.92
N LEU A 13 4.98 9.77 -6.06
CA LEU A 13 4.03 8.70 -5.73
C LEU A 13 3.32 8.19 -6.99
N ALA A 14 2.80 9.07 -7.83
CA ALA A 14 2.07 8.68 -9.04
C ALA A 14 2.96 7.90 -10.02
N LEU A 15 4.17 8.38 -10.28
CA LEU A 15 5.12 7.72 -11.18
C LEU A 15 5.59 6.37 -10.64
N THR A 16 5.94 6.29 -9.37
CA THR A 16 6.35 5.03 -8.73
C THR A 16 5.20 4.04 -8.63
N SER A 17 3.99 4.51 -8.36
CA SER A 17 2.78 3.67 -8.37
C SER A 17 2.50 3.07 -9.74
N ALA A 18 2.61 3.85 -10.81
CA ALA A 18 2.49 3.34 -12.18
C ALA A 18 3.56 2.29 -12.49
N GLY A 19 4.80 2.53 -12.07
CA GLY A 19 5.89 1.57 -12.20
C GLY A 19 5.64 0.27 -11.42
N LEU A 20 5.16 0.36 -10.17
CA LEU A 20 4.82 -0.80 -9.34
C LEU A 20 3.70 -1.63 -9.95
N ILE A 21 2.65 -1.00 -10.48
CA ILE A 21 1.58 -1.71 -11.21
C ILE A 21 2.17 -2.45 -12.41
N TRP A 22 3.01 -1.77 -13.19
CA TRP A 22 3.60 -2.37 -14.39
C TRP A 22 4.49 -3.58 -14.05
N THR A 23 5.38 -3.46 -13.07
CA THR A 23 6.29 -4.54 -12.68
C THR A 23 5.55 -5.70 -12.05
N ASP A 24 4.51 -5.44 -11.24
CA ASP A 24 3.73 -6.50 -10.63
C ASP A 24 2.89 -7.27 -11.65
N LEU A 25 2.28 -6.56 -12.63
CA LEU A 25 1.54 -7.21 -13.72
C LEU A 25 2.42 -8.02 -14.66
N ARG A 26 3.68 -7.60 -14.86
CA ARG A 26 4.61 -8.23 -15.79
C ARG A 26 5.39 -9.38 -15.14
N ASP A 27 5.96 -9.10 -13.97
CA ASP A 27 6.97 -9.94 -13.34
C ASP A 27 6.48 -10.54 -12.00
N GLY A 28 5.31 -10.09 -11.49
CA GLY A 28 4.80 -10.49 -10.18
C GLY A 28 5.70 -10.01 -9.03
N LEU A 29 6.42 -8.92 -9.23
CA LEU A 29 7.41 -8.40 -8.29
C LEU A 29 7.18 -6.91 -8.03
N LEU A 30 7.29 -6.52 -6.76
CA LEU A 30 7.32 -5.13 -6.31
C LEU A 30 8.76 -4.75 -5.95
N PRO A 31 9.50 -4.00 -6.82
CA PRO A 31 10.90 -3.67 -6.59
C PRO A 31 11.11 -2.86 -5.31
N ASP A 32 12.11 -3.21 -4.53
CA ASP A 32 12.41 -2.60 -3.24
C ASP A 32 12.68 -1.09 -3.34
N TRP A 33 13.39 -0.67 -4.39
CA TRP A 33 13.71 0.74 -4.60
C TRP A 33 12.47 1.60 -4.89
N MET A 34 11.45 1.05 -5.58
CA MET A 34 10.19 1.75 -5.79
C MET A 34 9.39 1.88 -4.49
N ASN A 35 9.32 0.81 -3.69
CA ASN A 35 8.71 0.87 -2.36
C ASN A 35 9.43 1.87 -1.46
N ALA A 36 10.77 1.94 -1.52
CA ALA A 36 11.56 2.93 -0.79
C ALA A 36 11.23 4.37 -1.25
N LEU A 37 11.08 4.61 -2.56
CA LEU A 37 10.69 5.93 -3.08
C LEU A 37 9.29 6.34 -2.59
N VAL A 38 8.33 5.41 -2.58
CA VAL A 38 7.00 5.67 -1.98
C VAL A 38 7.14 6.06 -0.52
N GLY A 39 7.91 5.31 0.26
CA GLY A 39 8.10 5.60 1.69
C GLY A 39 8.81 6.93 1.94
N VAL A 40 9.92 7.18 1.26
CA VAL A 40 10.69 8.42 1.41
C VAL A 40 9.88 9.64 1.00
N SER A 41 9.14 9.57 -0.11
CA SER A 41 8.28 10.68 -0.53
C SER A 41 7.14 10.95 0.46
N GLY A 42 6.56 9.92 1.09
CA GLY A 42 5.59 10.05 2.16
C GLY A 42 6.18 10.76 3.39
N PHE A 43 7.35 10.33 3.82
CA PHE A 43 8.07 10.96 4.94
C PHE A 43 8.35 12.44 4.67
N ILE A 44 8.93 12.77 3.50
CA ILE A 44 9.24 14.17 3.13
C ILE A 44 7.97 15.02 3.09
N ARG A 45 6.87 14.49 2.54
CA ARG A 45 5.58 15.17 2.51
C ARG A 45 5.09 15.48 3.92
N THR A 46 5.13 14.52 4.85
CA THR A 46 4.68 14.73 6.23
C THR A 46 5.54 15.76 6.93
N VAL A 47 6.87 15.73 6.78
CA VAL A 47 7.76 16.77 7.32
C VAL A 47 7.44 18.14 6.76
N ALA A 48 7.11 18.23 5.46
CA ALA A 48 6.82 19.52 4.81
C ALA A 48 5.47 20.12 5.20
N LEU A 49 4.45 19.29 5.43
CA LEU A 49 3.07 19.73 5.70
C LEU A 49 2.73 19.80 7.20
N SER A 50 3.40 19.00 8.01
CA SER A 50 3.16 18.93 9.45
C SER A 50 4.45 19.32 10.20
N ASP A 51 5.17 18.32 10.69
CA ASP A 51 6.46 18.47 11.35
C ASP A 51 7.27 17.15 11.34
N VAL A 52 8.51 17.23 11.83
CA VAL A 52 9.41 16.07 11.94
C VAL A 52 8.89 15.06 12.98
N SER A 53 8.26 15.54 14.05
CA SER A 53 7.72 14.68 15.11
C SER A 53 6.63 13.77 14.56
N GLN A 54 5.69 14.32 13.80
CA GLN A 54 4.65 13.52 13.12
C GLN A 54 5.25 12.52 12.16
N ALA A 55 6.23 12.91 11.34
CA ALA A 55 6.88 12.01 10.40
C ALA A 55 7.61 10.84 11.10
N LEU A 56 8.18 11.08 12.28
CA LEU A 56 8.80 10.04 13.11
C LEU A 56 7.74 9.08 13.68
N TRP A 57 6.61 9.59 14.15
CA TRP A 57 5.49 8.76 14.62
C TRP A 57 4.94 7.89 13.49
N ASP A 58 4.72 8.44 12.31
CA ASP A 58 4.25 7.69 11.13
C ASP A 58 5.28 6.64 10.71
N SER A 59 6.58 6.94 10.84
CA SER A 59 7.65 5.98 10.57
C SER A 59 7.65 4.84 11.58
N ALA A 60 7.45 5.14 12.85
CA ALA A 60 7.34 4.12 13.90
C ALA A 60 6.11 3.23 13.66
N ALA A 61 4.97 3.83 13.28
CA ALA A 61 3.77 3.09 12.90
C ALA A 61 4.02 2.20 11.68
N ALA A 62 4.68 2.70 10.64
CA ALA A 62 5.04 1.92 9.44
C ALA A 62 5.93 0.72 9.79
N LEU A 63 6.92 0.90 10.68
CA LEU A 63 7.77 -0.20 11.16
C LEU A 63 6.97 -1.22 11.97
N ALA A 64 6.05 -0.76 12.83
CA ALA A 64 5.19 -1.64 13.61
C ALA A 64 4.26 -2.46 12.71
N VAL A 65 3.66 -1.83 11.69
CA VAL A 65 2.86 -2.51 10.65
C VAL A 65 3.71 -3.56 9.93
N GLY A 66 4.91 -3.21 9.49
CA GLY A 66 5.82 -4.15 8.84
C GLY A 66 6.16 -5.34 9.73
N ALA A 67 6.49 -5.10 10.99
CA ALA A 67 6.78 -6.16 11.96
C ALA A 67 5.56 -7.09 12.18
N ALA A 68 4.35 -6.51 12.33
CA ALA A 68 3.12 -7.27 12.49
C ALA A 68 2.81 -8.14 11.25
N LEU A 69 2.95 -7.57 10.05
CA LEU A 69 2.72 -8.30 8.80
C LEU A 69 3.77 -9.41 8.56
N LEU A 70 5.04 -9.16 8.90
CA LEU A 70 6.09 -10.18 8.84
C LEU A 70 5.84 -11.31 9.84
N LEU A 71 5.38 -10.98 11.05
CA LEU A 71 5.00 -11.98 12.04
C LEU A 71 3.82 -12.80 11.53
N LEU A 72 2.77 -12.14 11.02
CA LEU A 72 1.60 -12.82 10.44
C LEU A 72 2.01 -13.75 9.28
N ARG A 73 2.90 -13.28 8.39
CA ARG A 73 3.45 -14.07 7.30
C ARG A 73 4.19 -15.32 7.81
N ARG A 74 5.03 -15.17 8.86
CA ARG A 74 5.75 -16.29 9.47
C ARG A 74 4.79 -17.29 10.11
N LEU A 75 3.83 -16.83 10.91
CA LEU A 75 2.84 -17.69 11.56
C LEU A 75 2.01 -18.47 10.52
N TYR A 76 1.57 -17.80 9.45
CA TYR A 76 0.85 -18.47 8.38
C TYR A 76 1.69 -19.53 7.67
N ALA A 77 2.97 -19.23 7.38
CA ALA A 77 3.89 -20.20 6.78
C ALA A 77 4.13 -21.42 7.68
N MET A 78 4.23 -21.22 8.98
CA MET A 78 4.36 -22.32 9.96
C MET A 78 3.11 -23.20 10.02
N MET A 79 1.91 -22.61 9.92
CA MET A 79 0.64 -23.35 10.01
C MET A 79 0.26 -24.06 8.70
N ARG A 80 0.57 -23.45 7.56
CA ARG A 80 0.10 -23.92 6.24
C ARG A 80 1.20 -24.47 5.34
N GLY A 81 2.48 -24.35 5.73
CA GLY A 81 3.62 -24.76 4.91
C GLY A 81 3.80 -23.95 3.62
N ARG A 82 3.06 -22.85 3.45
CA ARG A 82 3.09 -21.96 2.27
C ARG A 82 3.19 -20.52 2.71
N GLN A 83 3.85 -19.69 1.89
CA GLN A 83 3.90 -18.26 2.12
C GLN A 83 2.62 -17.63 1.55
N GLY A 84 1.78 -17.05 2.41
CA GLY A 84 0.50 -16.46 2.01
C GLY A 84 0.59 -15.00 1.59
N LEU A 85 1.59 -14.25 2.06
CA LEU A 85 1.76 -12.81 1.79
C LEU A 85 3.12 -12.55 1.14
N GLY A 86 3.14 -11.79 0.04
CA GLY A 86 4.35 -11.36 -0.64
C GLY A 86 5.21 -10.43 0.24
N LEU A 87 6.53 -10.56 0.18
CA LEU A 87 7.41 -9.60 0.86
C LEU A 87 7.30 -8.19 0.26
N GLY A 88 7.07 -8.11 -1.04
CA GLY A 88 6.84 -6.85 -1.74
C GLY A 88 5.62 -6.11 -1.20
N ASP A 89 4.50 -6.85 -0.98
CA ASP A 89 3.26 -6.29 -0.44
C ASP A 89 3.46 -5.75 0.98
N VAL A 90 4.22 -6.48 1.83
CA VAL A 90 4.57 -6.01 3.17
C VAL A 90 5.33 -4.69 3.11
N LYS A 91 6.36 -4.59 2.25
CA LYS A 91 7.16 -3.37 2.08
C LYS A 91 6.32 -2.22 1.54
N PHE A 92 5.43 -2.52 0.58
CA PHE A 92 4.50 -1.52 0.05
C PHE A 92 3.56 -1.00 1.14
N LEU A 93 2.96 -1.87 1.97
CA LEU A 93 2.06 -1.47 3.05
C LEU A 93 2.77 -0.64 4.12
N MET A 94 4.04 -0.93 4.42
CA MET A 94 4.87 -0.07 5.26
C MET A 94 5.02 1.33 4.65
N ALA A 95 5.38 1.41 3.36
CA ALA A 95 5.52 2.67 2.64
C ALA A 95 4.19 3.43 2.53
N ALA A 96 3.09 2.73 2.28
CA ALA A 96 1.74 3.28 2.20
C ALA A 96 1.27 3.87 3.55
N THR A 97 1.71 3.31 4.68
CA THR A 97 1.42 3.87 6.01
C THR A 97 1.95 5.29 6.19
N LEU A 98 3.08 5.63 5.56
CA LEU A 98 3.65 6.99 5.58
C LEU A 98 2.81 8.01 4.76
N TRP A 99 1.94 7.53 3.88
CA TRP A 99 1.03 8.37 3.09
C TRP A 99 -0.38 8.46 3.67
N ALA A 100 -0.94 7.30 4.05
CA ALA A 100 -2.32 7.17 4.49
C ALA A 100 -2.48 7.32 6.02
N GLY A 101 -1.36 7.26 6.76
CA GLY A 101 -1.38 7.12 8.20
C GLY A 101 -1.88 5.75 8.67
N LEU A 102 -1.71 5.48 9.96
CA LEU A 102 -2.20 4.23 10.57
C LEU A 102 -3.72 4.05 10.45
N PRO A 103 -4.56 5.09 10.61
CA PRO A 103 -6.02 4.97 10.44
C PRO A 103 -6.46 4.67 9.01
N GLY A 104 -5.69 5.09 8.01
CA GLY A 104 -6.00 4.84 6.59
C GLY A 104 -5.70 3.41 6.14
N LEU A 105 -4.82 2.69 6.86
CA LEU A 105 -4.38 1.36 6.47
C LEU A 105 -5.51 0.30 6.42
N PRO A 106 -6.43 0.21 7.39
CA PRO A 106 -7.56 -0.73 7.31
C PRO A 106 -8.46 -0.47 6.10
N ILE A 107 -8.69 0.80 5.77
CA ILE A 107 -9.51 1.20 4.62
C ILE A 107 -8.80 0.82 3.31
N LEU A 108 -7.50 1.09 3.23
CA LEU A 108 -6.66 0.68 2.10
C LEU A 108 -6.78 -0.83 1.87
N LEU A 109 -6.59 -1.64 2.92
CA LEU A 109 -6.66 -3.10 2.85
C LEU A 109 -8.07 -3.57 2.45
N LEU A 110 -9.12 -2.96 3.00
CA LEU A 110 -10.50 -3.28 2.65
C LEU A 110 -10.77 -3.01 1.16
N LEU A 111 -10.36 -1.84 0.66
CA LEU A 111 -10.53 -1.48 -0.75
C LEU A 111 -9.69 -2.37 -1.68
N ALA A 112 -8.44 -2.64 -1.32
CA ALA A 112 -7.58 -3.52 -2.09
C ALA A 112 -8.12 -4.94 -2.16
N THR A 113 -8.56 -5.51 -1.05
CA THR A 113 -9.08 -6.88 -1.00
C THR A 113 -10.43 -7.00 -1.70
N THR A 114 -11.33 -6.04 -1.54
CA THR A 114 -12.64 -6.06 -2.24
C THR A 114 -12.48 -5.92 -3.74
N THR A 115 -11.63 -5.00 -4.20
CA THR A 115 -11.37 -4.84 -5.65
C THR A 115 -10.68 -6.05 -6.25
N ALA A 116 -9.72 -6.67 -5.53
CA ALA A 116 -9.11 -7.92 -5.95
C ALA A 116 -10.12 -9.06 -6.04
N LEU A 117 -11.02 -9.20 -5.04
CA LEU A 117 -12.07 -10.21 -5.05
C LEU A 117 -13.04 -10.03 -6.22
N VAL A 118 -13.47 -8.80 -6.48
CA VAL A 118 -14.32 -8.49 -7.64
C VAL A 118 -13.61 -8.85 -8.94
N ALA A 119 -12.33 -8.54 -9.09
CA ALA A 119 -11.53 -8.89 -10.25
C ALA A 119 -11.48 -10.42 -10.47
N VAL A 120 -11.25 -11.19 -9.40
CA VAL A 120 -11.25 -12.67 -9.44
C VAL A 120 -12.62 -13.19 -9.89
N LEU A 121 -13.72 -12.69 -9.30
CA LEU A 121 -15.08 -13.10 -9.67
C LEU A 121 -15.38 -12.83 -11.15
N VAL A 122 -15.04 -11.65 -11.65
CA VAL A 122 -15.21 -11.28 -13.06
C VAL A 122 -14.42 -12.21 -13.99
N LEU A 123 -13.17 -12.53 -13.63
CA LEU A 123 -12.33 -13.45 -14.42
C LEU A 123 -12.89 -14.87 -14.43
N GLN A 124 -13.40 -15.36 -13.31
CA GLN A 124 -14.06 -16.67 -13.22
C GLN A 124 -15.36 -16.72 -14.07
N MET A 125 -16.18 -15.66 -14.03
CA MET A 125 -17.39 -15.56 -14.85
C MET A 125 -17.07 -15.54 -16.37
N ARG A 126 -15.88 -15.09 -16.75
CA ARG A 126 -15.38 -15.13 -18.14
C ARG A 126 -14.75 -16.47 -18.54
N GLY A 127 -14.92 -17.51 -17.71
CA GLY A 127 -14.44 -18.86 -18.01
C GLY A 127 -12.97 -19.12 -17.74
N ARG A 128 -12.26 -18.18 -17.12
CA ARG A 128 -10.89 -18.42 -16.66
C ARG A 128 -10.94 -19.25 -15.38
N GLN A 129 -10.54 -20.51 -15.47
CA GLN A 129 -10.38 -21.34 -14.25
C GLN A 129 -9.18 -20.80 -13.45
N MET A 130 -9.47 -20.06 -12.39
CA MET A 130 -8.46 -19.67 -11.40
C MET A 130 -8.33 -20.82 -10.40
N SER A 131 -7.24 -21.58 -10.48
CA SER A 131 -6.87 -22.51 -9.42
C SER A 131 -6.28 -21.70 -8.25
N GLY A 132 -6.37 -22.22 -7.03
CA GLY A 132 -5.78 -21.55 -5.85
C GLY A 132 -4.26 -21.39 -5.90
N GLU A 133 -3.61 -21.82 -6.98
CA GLU A 133 -2.18 -21.66 -7.28
C GLU A 133 -1.90 -20.53 -8.29
N THR A 134 -2.96 -19.96 -8.91
CA THR A 134 -2.78 -18.84 -9.83
C THR A 134 -2.48 -17.59 -9.02
N ALA A 135 -1.22 -17.18 -8.98
CA ALA A 135 -0.81 -15.95 -8.32
C ALA A 135 -1.43 -14.76 -9.07
N LEU A 136 -2.43 -14.12 -8.46
CA LEU A 136 -2.95 -12.84 -8.95
C LEU A 136 -1.99 -11.74 -8.48
N PRO A 137 -1.48 -10.89 -9.38
CA PRO A 137 -0.70 -9.73 -8.96
C PRO A 137 -1.55 -8.84 -8.05
N PHE A 138 -1.15 -8.70 -6.78
CA PHE A 138 -1.93 -7.98 -5.77
C PHE A 138 -1.54 -6.49 -5.69
N GLY A 139 -0.35 -6.13 -6.19
CA GLY A 139 0.17 -4.77 -6.19
C GLY A 139 -0.76 -3.72 -6.80
N PRO A 140 -1.38 -3.94 -7.97
CA PRO A 140 -2.32 -2.99 -8.55
C PRO A 140 -3.49 -2.64 -7.64
N PHE A 141 -4.01 -3.62 -6.89
CA PHE A 141 -5.11 -3.41 -5.95
C PHE A 141 -4.66 -2.66 -4.71
N LEU A 142 -3.44 -2.92 -4.21
CA LEU A 142 -2.84 -2.16 -3.12
C LEU A 142 -2.62 -0.69 -3.51
N VAL A 143 -2.09 -0.45 -4.71
CA VAL A 143 -1.91 0.92 -5.22
C VAL A 143 -3.26 1.62 -5.39
N ALA A 144 -4.26 0.95 -5.97
CA ALA A 144 -5.60 1.51 -6.12
C ALA A 144 -6.22 1.84 -4.75
N GLY A 145 -6.07 0.95 -3.77
CA GLY A 145 -6.51 1.16 -2.39
C GLY A 145 -5.83 2.38 -1.75
N LEU A 146 -4.52 2.54 -1.91
CA LEU A 146 -3.78 3.70 -1.42
C LEU A 146 -4.29 5.00 -2.04
N LEU A 147 -4.39 5.06 -3.38
CA LEU A 147 -4.86 6.25 -4.07
C LEU A 147 -6.30 6.60 -3.68
N ALA A 148 -7.18 5.61 -3.52
CA ALA A 148 -8.54 5.82 -3.07
C ALA A 148 -8.60 6.40 -1.64
N VAL A 149 -7.78 5.90 -0.71
CA VAL A 149 -7.68 6.45 0.65
C VAL A 149 -7.21 7.90 0.62
N LEU A 150 -6.18 8.23 -0.17
CA LEU A 150 -5.69 9.60 -0.29
C LEU A 150 -6.75 10.55 -0.87
N VAL A 151 -7.53 10.08 -1.84
CA VAL A 151 -8.67 10.84 -2.39
C VAL A 151 -9.74 11.03 -1.30
N LEU A 152 -10.09 9.99 -0.56
CA LEU A 152 -11.06 10.08 0.54
C LEU A 152 -10.59 11.05 1.63
N GLN A 153 -9.31 11.05 1.98
CA GLN A 153 -8.73 11.99 2.94
C GLN A 153 -8.75 13.44 2.41
N ALA A 154 -8.52 13.64 1.10
CA ALA A 154 -8.55 14.97 0.51
C ALA A 154 -9.96 15.57 0.43
N TYR A 155 -10.99 14.76 0.17
CA TYR A 155 -12.38 15.21 0.02
C TYR A 155 -13.22 14.98 1.27
N GLY A 156 -12.82 14.06 2.15
CA GLY A 156 -13.62 13.60 3.28
C GLY A 156 -13.55 14.48 4.50
N GLY A 157 -12.77 15.58 4.52
CA GLY A 157 -12.64 16.49 5.67
C GLY A 157 -12.63 15.76 7.03
N ASP A 158 -12.09 16.30 8.01
CA ASP A 158 -12.06 16.12 9.48
C ASP A 158 -12.62 14.83 10.18
N TRP A 159 -13.42 13.98 9.54
CA TRP A 159 -13.99 12.81 10.21
C TRP A 159 -13.00 11.66 10.44
N MET A 160 -11.88 11.61 9.70
CA MET A 160 -10.78 10.65 9.93
C MET A 160 -9.74 11.15 10.93
N LEU A 161 -9.72 12.45 11.23
CA LEU A 161 -8.74 13.07 12.14
C LEU A 161 -9.34 13.30 13.54
N ALA A 162 -10.63 13.01 13.74
CA ALA A 162 -11.37 13.28 14.98
C ALA A 162 -11.42 12.08 15.95
N SER A 163 -10.48 11.13 15.82
CA SER A 163 -10.39 10.01 16.77
C SER A 163 -9.03 9.93 17.43
#